data_2fa5e1f20d4d8b4e0dd7be7bb9bf836e
#
_entry.id   2fa5e1f20d4d8b4e0dd7be7bb9bf836e
#
_cell.length_a   1.000
_cell.length_b   1.000
_cell.length_c   1.000
_cell.angle_alpha   90.00
_cell.angle_beta   90.00
_cell.angle_gamma   90.00
#
_symmetry.space_group_name_H-M   'P 1'
#
loop_
_entity.id
_entity.type
_entity.pdbx_description
1 polymer ?
#
loop_
_entity_poly.entity_id
_entity_poly.type
_entity_poly.pdbx_seq_one_letter_code
_entity_poly.pdbx_strand_id
1 'polypeptide(L)'
;FVLAGRIPELYITALGTLKHRALFCPLFSAFGPEPIRARLTIGQAKVLVTTESLYQRKVAGIRETLPHLEHVLLIGEERRPTAIPGTQNFHQLLEQHPGIYRIGPTDPEDAALLHFTSGTTGTPKGALHVHGAVVAHHITGKLALDFHPADIFWCTADPGWVTGTSYGIIAPLTNGLTCIVDEADFDAERWYGILQDHRVSVWYTAPTAIRMMMKVGVDLVRKYDLRQLRFLASVGEPLNPEAVVWGEKAFGRPFHDNWWQTETGGIMIANYAAMDVRPGSMGRPLPGIEAGIVKKTESGGV
;
A
#
# COMPACT_ATOMS: atom_id res chain seq x y z
N PHE A 1 -2.40 -2.93 15.20
CA PHE A 1 -1.63 -3.59 14.14
C PHE A 1 -2.52 -4.53 13.35
N VAL A 2 -2.23 -4.72 12.05
CA VAL A 2 -2.89 -5.71 11.21
C VAL A 2 -1.86 -6.55 10.46
N LEU A 3 -2.02 -7.87 10.52
CA LEU A 3 -1.23 -8.85 9.77
C LEU A 3 -2.21 -9.71 8.96
N ALA A 4 -2.48 -9.32 7.75
CA ALA A 4 -3.42 -9.99 6.86
C ALA A 4 -3.04 -9.79 5.40
N GLY A 5 -3.53 -10.64 4.51
CA GLY A 5 -3.50 -10.39 3.08
C GLY A 5 -4.46 -9.27 2.66
N ARG A 6 -4.68 -9.13 1.36
CA ARG A 6 -5.58 -8.13 0.77
C ARG A 6 -7.05 -8.56 0.88
N ILE A 7 -7.53 -8.78 2.09
CA ILE A 7 -8.90 -9.21 2.42
C ILE A 7 -9.74 -8.04 2.94
N PRO A 8 -11.07 -8.07 2.85
CA PRO A 8 -11.95 -6.97 3.30
C PRO A 8 -11.70 -6.53 4.74
N GLU A 9 -11.39 -7.46 5.63
CA GLU A 9 -11.18 -7.21 7.05
C GLU A 9 -9.96 -6.30 7.32
N LEU A 10 -8.94 -6.34 6.45
CA LEU A 10 -7.81 -5.42 6.53
C LEU A 10 -8.28 -3.97 6.31
N TYR A 11 -9.11 -3.74 5.29
CA TYR A 11 -9.65 -2.41 4.97
C TYR A 11 -10.61 -1.92 6.05
N ILE A 12 -11.47 -2.79 6.58
CA ILE A 12 -12.34 -2.50 7.72
C ILE A 12 -11.50 -2.09 8.93
N THR A 13 -10.43 -2.83 9.22
CA THR A 13 -9.51 -2.54 10.33
C THR A 13 -8.81 -1.20 10.12
N ALA A 14 -8.30 -0.93 8.92
CA ALA A 14 -7.62 0.33 8.60
C ALA A 14 -8.55 1.53 8.83
N LEU A 15 -9.72 1.52 8.19
CA LEU A 15 -10.68 2.62 8.29
C LEU A 15 -11.27 2.74 9.71
N GLY A 16 -11.56 1.62 10.37
CA GLY A 16 -12.05 1.59 11.74
C GLY A 16 -11.04 2.18 12.73
N THR A 17 -9.75 1.83 12.60
CA THR A 17 -8.67 2.35 13.42
C THR A 17 -8.53 3.88 13.26
N LEU A 18 -8.51 4.38 12.02
CA LEU A 18 -8.44 5.80 11.74
C LEU A 18 -9.67 6.56 12.27
N LYS A 19 -10.88 6.02 12.09
CA LYS A 19 -12.12 6.59 12.65
C LYS A 19 -12.08 6.64 14.17
N HIS A 20 -11.45 5.66 14.82
CA HIS A 20 -11.26 5.62 16.26
C HIS A 20 -10.12 6.52 16.76
N ARG A 21 -9.40 7.19 15.86
CA ARG A 21 -8.23 8.03 16.17
C ARG A 21 -7.10 7.25 16.84
N ALA A 22 -7.00 5.98 16.51
CA ALA A 22 -5.91 5.13 16.94
C ALA A 22 -4.87 5.00 15.83
N LEU A 23 -3.66 4.63 16.21
CA LEU A 23 -2.54 4.48 15.30
C LEU A 23 -2.66 3.16 14.52
N PHE A 24 -2.84 3.25 13.21
CA PHE A 24 -2.88 2.08 12.33
C PHE A 24 -1.48 1.68 11.87
N CYS A 25 -1.14 0.41 12.04
CA CYS A 25 0.15 -0.13 11.60
C CYS A 25 -0.06 -1.44 10.83
N PRO A 26 0.06 -1.44 9.51
CA PRO A 26 -0.01 -2.65 8.71
C PRO A 26 1.33 -3.38 8.71
N LEU A 27 1.28 -4.70 8.70
CA LEU A 27 2.44 -5.58 8.58
C LEU A 27 2.37 -6.36 7.27
N PHE A 28 3.49 -6.46 6.58
CA PHE A 28 3.56 -7.27 5.37
C PHE A 28 3.32 -8.75 5.68
N SER A 29 2.31 -9.33 5.03
CA SER A 29 1.84 -10.68 5.34
C SER A 29 2.89 -11.77 5.11
N ALA A 30 3.89 -11.52 4.27
CA ALA A 30 4.98 -12.46 4.00
C ALA A 30 6.10 -12.44 5.05
N PHE A 31 6.13 -11.50 6.00
CA PHE A 31 7.14 -11.49 7.06
C PHE A 31 7.11 -12.78 7.89
N GLY A 32 8.30 -13.25 8.30
CA GLY A 32 8.45 -14.32 9.28
C GLY A 32 8.19 -13.85 10.71
N PRO A 33 8.21 -14.75 11.71
CA PRO A 33 7.95 -14.43 13.11
C PRO A 33 8.85 -13.33 13.69
N GLU A 34 10.15 -13.37 13.44
CA GLU A 34 11.10 -12.41 14.01
C GLU A 34 10.90 -10.96 13.50
N PRO A 35 10.78 -10.69 12.18
CA PRO A 35 10.39 -9.39 11.68
C PRO A 35 9.06 -8.86 12.23
N ILE A 36 8.09 -9.75 12.48
CA ILE A 36 6.80 -9.41 13.09
C ILE A 36 7.01 -9.02 14.55
N ARG A 37 7.71 -9.87 15.33
CA ARG A 37 8.03 -9.62 16.74
C ARG A 37 8.70 -8.26 16.94
N ALA A 38 9.74 -7.97 16.14
CA ALA A 38 10.47 -6.71 16.24
C ALA A 38 9.55 -5.49 16.06
N ARG A 39 8.65 -5.52 15.06
CA ARG A 39 7.73 -4.40 14.76
C ARG A 39 6.64 -4.25 15.82
N LEU A 40 6.06 -5.35 16.29
CA LEU A 40 5.07 -5.34 17.37
C LEU A 40 5.68 -4.82 18.68
N THR A 41 6.94 -5.16 18.97
CA THR A 41 7.65 -4.69 20.15
C THR A 41 7.98 -3.20 20.05
N ILE A 42 8.61 -2.76 18.94
CA ILE A 42 8.99 -1.35 18.73
C ILE A 42 7.76 -0.44 18.73
N GLY A 43 6.70 -0.86 18.05
CA GLY A 43 5.46 -0.10 17.97
C GLY A 43 4.54 -0.28 19.17
N GLN A 44 4.95 -1.04 20.20
CA GLN A 44 4.17 -1.30 21.43
C GLN A 44 2.72 -1.69 21.10
N ALA A 45 2.57 -2.67 20.21
CA ALA A 45 1.27 -3.10 19.70
C ALA A 45 0.36 -3.56 20.86
N LYS A 46 -0.80 -2.91 21.02
CA LYS A 46 -1.83 -3.31 21.98
C LYS A 46 -2.83 -4.29 21.39
N VAL A 47 -3.22 -4.04 20.12
CA VAL A 47 -4.20 -4.85 19.40
C VAL A 47 -3.56 -5.37 18.12
N LEU A 48 -3.73 -6.66 17.86
CA LEU A 48 -3.37 -7.29 16.59
C LEU A 48 -4.62 -7.91 15.96
N VAL A 49 -4.93 -7.49 14.74
CA VAL A 49 -5.91 -8.16 13.88
C VAL A 49 -5.16 -9.03 12.86
N THR A 50 -5.51 -10.31 12.78
CA THR A 50 -4.84 -11.23 11.86
C THR A 50 -5.73 -12.41 11.51
N THR A 51 -5.41 -13.15 10.43
CA THR A 51 -6.10 -14.41 10.15
C THR A 51 -5.64 -15.49 11.11
N GLU A 52 -6.51 -16.45 11.40
CA GLU A 52 -6.17 -17.59 12.28
C GLU A 52 -4.95 -18.35 11.76
N SER A 53 -4.87 -18.59 10.46
CA SER A 53 -3.73 -19.24 9.81
C SER A 53 -2.42 -18.48 9.98
N LEU A 54 -2.41 -17.15 9.83
CA LEU A 54 -1.20 -16.33 10.04
C LEU A 54 -0.82 -16.27 11.52
N TYR A 55 -1.81 -16.20 12.41
CA TYR A 55 -1.56 -16.25 13.85
C TYR A 55 -0.82 -17.52 14.25
N GLN A 56 -1.36 -18.68 13.89
CA GLN A 56 -0.77 -19.97 14.24
C GLN A 56 0.65 -20.11 13.68
N ARG A 57 0.87 -19.73 12.43
CA ARG A 57 2.18 -19.90 11.77
C ARG A 57 3.23 -18.90 12.22
N LYS A 58 2.85 -17.68 12.62
CA LYS A 58 3.79 -16.56 12.74
C LYS A 58 3.76 -15.82 14.07
N VAL A 59 2.67 -15.91 14.82
CA VAL A 59 2.48 -15.09 16.04
C VAL A 59 2.37 -15.96 17.29
N ALA A 60 1.70 -17.10 17.24
CA ALA A 60 1.47 -17.95 18.42
C ALA A 60 2.76 -18.28 19.18
N GLY A 61 3.83 -18.66 18.46
CA GLY A 61 5.13 -18.99 19.07
C GLY A 61 5.90 -17.83 19.68
N ILE A 62 5.53 -16.60 19.37
CA ILE A 62 6.17 -15.38 19.90
C ILE A 62 5.25 -14.59 20.85
N ARG A 63 4.00 -15.02 21.04
CA ARG A 63 2.97 -14.28 21.76
C ARG A 63 3.39 -13.87 23.17
N GLU A 64 4.04 -14.75 23.91
CA GLU A 64 4.50 -14.50 25.27
C GLU A 64 5.64 -13.49 25.35
N THR A 65 6.35 -13.25 24.25
CA THR A 65 7.43 -12.24 24.16
C THR A 65 6.93 -10.84 23.83
N LEU A 66 5.61 -10.65 23.73
CA LEU A 66 4.94 -9.40 23.35
C LEU A 66 4.13 -8.83 24.54
N PRO A 67 4.79 -8.20 25.53
CA PRO A 67 4.15 -7.81 26.77
C PRO A 67 3.07 -6.73 26.62
N HIS A 68 3.14 -5.92 25.56
CA HIS A 68 2.17 -4.87 25.29
C HIS A 68 0.95 -5.35 24.47
N LEU A 69 0.99 -6.56 23.91
CA LEU A 69 -0.10 -7.08 23.08
C LEU A 69 -1.23 -7.59 23.97
N GLU A 70 -2.24 -6.77 24.18
CA GLU A 70 -3.38 -7.06 25.06
C GLU A 70 -4.45 -7.89 24.33
N HIS A 71 -4.77 -7.56 23.09
CA HIS A 71 -5.85 -8.16 22.32
C HIS A 71 -5.37 -8.73 20.99
N VAL A 72 -5.82 -9.93 20.68
CA VAL A 72 -5.63 -10.56 19.37
C VAL A 72 -7.02 -10.89 18.80
N LEU A 73 -7.35 -10.23 17.69
CA LEU A 73 -8.60 -10.42 16.99
C LEU A 73 -8.36 -11.31 15.77
N LEU A 74 -8.98 -12.47 15.74
CA LEU A 74 -8.79 -13.47 14.70
C LEU A 74 -9.91 -13.44 13.67
N ILE A 75 -9.50 -13.38 12.42
CA ILE A 75 -10.34 -13.55 11.23
C ILE A 75 -10.32 -15.05 10.92
N GLY A 76 -11.42 -15.74 11.23
CA GLY A 76 -11.59 -17.16 10.94
C GLY A 76 -11.90 -17.40 9.45
N GLU A 77 -11.55 -18.59 8.96
CA GLU A 77 -11.97 -19.05 7.64
C GLU A 77 -13.50 -19.10 7.54
N GLU A 78 -14.05 -18.63 6.43
CA GLU A 78 -15.50 -18.54 6.22
C GLU A 78 -16.26 -17.87 7.40
N ARG A 79 -15.58 -16.92 8.09
CA ARG A 79 -16.11 -16.22 9.28
C ARG A 79 -16.41 -17.13 10.46
N ARG A 80 -15.85 -18.33 10.52
CA ARG A 80 -16.05 -19.25 11.66
C ARG A 80 -15.45 -18.68 12.93
N PRO A 81 -16.09 -18.95 14.09
CA PRO A 81 -15.51 -18.57 15.38
C PRO A 81 -14.17 -19.28 15.62
N THR A 82 -13.21 -18.54 16.17
CA THR A 82 -11.94 -19.13 16.63
C THR A 82 -12.11 -19.85 17.96
N ALA A 83 -11.40 -20.95 18.12
CA ALA A 83 -11.29 -21.69 19.40
C ALA A 83 -9.93 -21.48 20.09
N ILE A 84 -9.07 -20.59 19.60
CA ILE A 84 -7.74 -20.37 20.12
C ILE A 84 -7.83 -19.58 21.44
N PRO A 85 -7.37 -20.14 22.60
CA PRO A 85 -7.42 -19.45 23.87
C PRO A 85 -6.68 -18.11 23.86
N GLY A 86 -7.21 -17.12 24.59
CA GLY A 86 -6.61 -15.79 24.70
C GLY A 86 -6.77 -14.92 23.43
N THR A 87 -7.64 -15.32 22.52
CA THR A 87 -7.99 -14.54 21.30
C THR A 87 -9.49 -14.29 21.24
N GLN A 88 -9.89 -13.37 20.36
CA GLN A 88 -11.29 -12.98 20.13
C GLN A 88 -11.62 -13.11 18.65
N ASN A 89 -12.85 -13.45 18.31
CA ASN A 89 -13.29 -13.53 16.93
C ASN A 89 -13.65 -12.14 16.38
N PHE A 90 -13.03 -11.75 15.27
CA PHE A 90 -13.21 -10.43 14.65
C PHE A 90 -14.67 -10.16 14.25
N HIS A 91 -15.32 -11.12 13.56
CA HIS A 91 -16.68 -10.94 13.07
C HIS A 91 -17.70 -10.91 14.21
N GLN A 92 -17.55 -11.78 15.21
CA GLN A 92 -18.43 -11.76 16.37
C GLN A 92 -18.37 -10.43 17.13
N LEU A 93 -17.17 -9.84 17.27
CA LEU A 93 -17.05 -8.51 17.86
C LEU A 93 -17.77 -7.44 17.04
N LEU A 94 -17.65 -7.48 15.70
CA LEU A 94 -18.38 -6.55 14.85
C LEU A 94 -19.90 -6.67 15.01
N GLU A 95 -20.42 -7.88 15.09
CA GLU A 95 -21.86 -8.14 15.26
C GLU A 95 -22.40 -7.69 16.63
N GLN A 96 -21.56 -7.67 17.66
CA GLN A 96 -21.94 -7.26 19.01
C GLN A 96 -21.99 -5.73 19.19
N HIS A 97 -21.47 -4.96 18.23
CA HIS A 97 -21.41 -3.52 18.31
C HIS A 97 -22.39 -2.83 17.35
N PRO A 98 -22.96 -1.66 17.74
CA PRO A 98 -23.85 -0.92 16.85
C PRO A 98 -23.13 -0.43 15.60
N GLY A 99 -23.83 -0.42 14.46
CA GLY A 99 -23.28 0.06 13.18
C GLY A 99 -23.03 1.58 13.11
N ILE A 100 -23.35 2.32 14.18
CA ILE A 100 -23.18 3.77 14.26
C ILE A 100 -22.02 4.10 15.19
N TYR A 101 -21.05 4.83 14.66
CA TYR A 101 -19.92 5.34 15.41
C TYR A 101 -19.73 6.85 15.19
N ARG A 102 -19.66 7.64 16.27
CA ARG A 102 -19.31 9.05 16.18
C ARG A 102 -17.81 9.23 16.16
N ILE A 103 -17.29 9.74 15.05
CA ILE A 103 -15.88 10.11 14.94
C ILE A 103 -15.67 11.37 15.78
N GLY A 104 -14.73 11.30 16.73
CA GLY A 104 -14.31 12.46 17.50
C GLY A 104 -13.47 13.43 16.66
N PRO A 105 -13.24 14.65 17.13
CA PRO A 105 -12.36 15.60 16.44
C PRO A 105 -10.94 15.07 16.40
N THR A 106 -10.23 15.34 15.30
CA THR A 106 -8.80 15.05 15.12
C THR A 106 -8.07 16.33 14.82
N ASP A 107 -6.87 16.49 15.38
CA ASP A 107 -5.91 17.49 14.94
C ASP A 107 -5.13 16.95 13.72
N PRO A 108 -4.78 17.79 12.74
CA PRO A 108 -3.91 17.34 11.64
C PRO A 108 -2.59 16.70 12.10
N GLU A 109 -2.04 17.11 13.25
CA GLU A 109 -0.81 16.60 13.83
C GLU A 109 -1.00 15.33 14.68
N ASP A 110 -2.25 14.89 14.92
CA ASP A 110 -2.50 13.63 15.61
C ASP A 110 -1.92 12.44 14.83
N ALA A 111 -1.24 11.52 15.52
CA ALA A 111 -0.67 10.32 14.93
C ALA A 111 -1.75 9.41 14.32
N ALA A 112 -1.54 8.96 13.09
CA ALA A 112 -2.51 8.17 12.34
C ALA A 112 -1.96 6.84 11.82
N LEU A 113 -0.75 6.84 11.23
CA LEU A 113 -0.17 5.69 10.59
C LEU A 113 1.26 5.45 11.09
N LEU A 114 1.62 4.20 11.30
CA LEU A 114 2.98 3.78 11.60
C LEU A 114 3.44 2.79 10.52
N HIS A 115 4.43 3.18 9.75
CA HIS A 115 5.07 2.32 8.76
C HIS A 115 6.50 1.99 9.17
N PHE A 116 6.94 0.76 8.93
CA PHE A 116 8.30 0.35 9.22
C PHE A 116 9.13 0.25 7.95
N THR A 117 10.31 0.86 7.96
CA THR A 117 11.36 0.71 6.95
C THR A 117 12.41 -0.28 7.41
N SER A 118 13.17 -0.85 6.46
CA SER A 118 14.20 -1.86 6.76
C SER A 118 15.39 -1.35 7.58
N GLY A 119 15.53 -0.04 7.73
CA GLY A 119 16.66 0.59 8.43
C GLY A 119 18.03 0.16 7.88
N THR A 120 18.96 1.09 7.76
CA THR A 120 20.34 0.82 7.28
C THR A 120 21.15 -0.07 8.23
N THR A 121 20.71 -0.21 9.48
CA THR A 121 21.38 -0.99 10.55
C THR A 121 20.75 -2.37 10.78
N GLY A 122 19.79 -2.78 9.95
CA GLY A 122 19.05 -4.05 10.08
C GLY A 122 17.89 -4.01 11.09
N THR A 123 17.87 -3.05 12.01
CA THR A 123 16.71 -2.85 12.91
C THR A 123 15.63 -2.02 12.21
N PRO A 124 14.36 -2.45 12.20
CA PRO A 124 13.29 -1.67 11.61
C PRO A 124 13.16 -0.29 12.27
N LYS A 125 12.93 0.74 11.44
CA LYS A 125 12.63 2.10 11.92
C LYS A 125 11.19 2.43 11.62
N GLY A 126 10.48 2.99 12.60
CA GLY A 126 9.10 3.44 12.43
C GLY A 126 9.04 4.85 11.89
N ALA A 127 8.36 5.05 10.77
CA ALA A 127 7.95 6.34 10.25
C ALA A 127 6.51 6.61 10.69
N LEU A 128 6.33 7.65 11.48
CA LEU A 128 5.03 8.04 12.02
C LEU A 128 4.41 9.11 11.10
N HIS A 129 3.23 8.82 10.55
CA HIS A 129 2.46 9.79 9.78
C HIS A 129 1.26 10.28 10.61
N VAL A 130 0.92 11.55 10.41
CA VAL A 130 -0.18 12.23 11.09
C VAL A 130 -1.47 12.20 10.26
N HIS A 131 -2.61 12.55 10.86
CA HIS A 131 -3.88 12.64 10.12
C HIS A 131 -3.82 13.63 8.96
N GLY A 132 -3.05 14.71 9.09
CA GLY A 132 -2.83 15.69 8.01
C GLY A 132 -2.21 15.11 6.73
N ALA A 133 -1.52 13.98 6.81
CA ALA A 133 -0.95 13.29 5.65
C ALA A 133 -2.02 12.86 4.62
N VAL A 134 -3.28 12.71 5.02
CA VAL A 134 -4.39 12.41 4.10
C VAL A 134 -4.54 13.47 3.00
N VAL A 135 -4.26 14.72 3.31
CA VAL A 135 -4.30 15.82 2.32
C VAL A 135 -3.22 15.64 1.27
N ALA A 136 -1.99 15.27 1.70
CA ALA A 136 -0.90 14.97 0.77
C ALA A 136 -1.24 13.76 -0.12
N HIS A 137 -1.78 12.68 0.45
CA HIS A 137 -2.19 11.50 -0.31
C HIS A 137 -3.29 11.84 -1.34
N HIS A 138 -4.29 12.63 -0.95
CA HIS A 138 -5.38 13.08 -1.83
C HIS A 138 -4.85 13.86 -3.03
N ILE A 139 -4.08 14.93 -2.76
CA ILE A 139 -3.57 15.84 -3.80
C ILE A 139 -2.55 15.14 -4.70
N THR A 140 -1.61 14.39 -4.12
CA THR A 140 -0.58 13.71 -4.93
C THR A 140 -1.15 12.56 -5.73
N GLY A 141 -2.18 11.85 -5.23
CA GLY A 141 -2.96 10.89 -6.01
C GLY A 141 -3.61 11.55 -7.23
N LYS A 142 -4.26 12.69 -7.02
CA LYS A 142 -4.90 13.45 -8.08
C LYS A 142 -3.89 13.96 -9.13
N LEU A 143 -2.73 14.46 -8.72
CA LEU A 143 -1.76 15.08 -9.62
C LEU A 143 -0.80 14.07 -10.24
N ALA A 144 -0.26 13.14 -9.45
CA ALA A 144 0.78 12.20 -9.90
C ALA A 144 0.22 10.92 -10.52
N LEU A 145 -0.97 10.47 -10.07
CA LEU A 145 -1.66 9.30 -10.61
C LEU A 145 -2.83 9.67 -11.53
N ASP A 146 -3.01 10.98 -11.77
CA ASP A 146 -4.01 11.53 -12.67
C ASP A 146 -5.43 11.04 -12.37
N PHE A 147 -5.83 11.01 -11.11
CA PHE A 147 -7.13 10.50 -10.68
C PHE A 147 -8.31 11.37 -11.14
N HIS A 148 -9.28 10.74 -11.79
CA HIS A 148 -10.54 11.34 -12.24
C HIS A 148 -11.73 10.60 -11.62
N PRO A 149 -12.88 11.27 -11.40
CA PRO A 149 -14.02 10.68 -10.67
C PRO A 149 -14.59 9.37 -11.23
N ALA A 150 -14.42 9.11 -12.52
CA ALA A 150 -14.93 7.90 -13.18
C ALA A 150 -13.90 6.77 -13.26
N ASP A 151 -12.71 6.95 -12.68
CA ASP A 151 -11.66 5.95 -12.77
C ASP A 151 -11.95 4.70 -11.95
N ILE A 152 -11.54 3.58 -12.51
CA ILE A 152 -11.38 2.31 -11.81
C ILE A 152 -9.89 2.11 -11.60
N PHE A 153 -9.49 2.13 -10.35
CA PHE A 153 -8.09 2.12 -9.93
C PHE A 153 -7.65 0.78 -9.38
N TRP A 154 -6.49 0.35 -9.77
CA TRP A 154 -5.86 -0.84 -9.20
C TRP A 154 -4.43 -0.55 -8.75
N CYS A 155 -4.20 -0.60 -7.45
CA CYS A 155 -2.88 -0.62 -6.83
C CYS A 155 -2.52 -2.06 -6.45
N THR A 156 -1.44 -2.58 -7.01
CA THR A 156 -1.00 -3.96 -6.74
C THR A 156 -0.05 -4.08 -5.55
N ALA A 157 0.33 -2.96 -4.94
CA ALA A 157 1.17 -2.97 -3.75
C ALA A 157 0.45 -3.61 -2.55
N ASP A 158 1.18 -4.41 -1.78
CA ASP A 158 0.66 -4.99 -0.55
C ASP A 158 0.38 -3.88 0.49
N PRO A 159 -0.79 -3.89 1.17
CA PRO A 159 -1.12 -2.90 2.20
C PRO A 159 -0.16 -2.89 3.40
N GLY A 160 0.62 -3.94 3.60
CA GLY A 160 1.69 -3.97 4.60
C GLY A 160 2.88 -3.04 4.29
N TRP A 161 2.93 -2.48 3.10
CA TRP A 161 3.85 -1.43 2.69
C TRP A 161 3.15 -0.08 2.60
N VAL A 162 3.93 1.00 2.78
CA VAL A 162 3.39 2.36 2.74
C VAL A 162 2.63 2.67 1.45
N THR A 163 3.09 2.19 0.30
CA THR A 163 2.40 2.40 -0.98
C THR A 163 1.00 1.78 -0.98
N GLY A 164 0.87 0.54 -0.49
CA GLY A 164 -0.41 -0.15 -0.43
C GLY A 164 -1.40 0.53 0.53
N THR A 165 -0.93 1.14 1.62
CA THR A 165 -1.79 1.92 2.52
C THR A 165 -2.10 3.31 1.95
N SER A 166 -1.07 4.09 1.61
CA SER A 166 -1.24 5.49 1.21
C SER A 166 -1.94 5.65 -0.13
N TYR A 167 -1.57 4.82 -1.12
CA TYR A 167 -2.11 4.89 -2.48
C TYR A 167 -2.98 3.69 -2.88
N GLY A 168 -3.00 2.62 -2.10
CA GLY A 168 -3.95 1.53 -2.29
C GLY A 168 -5.24 1.70 -1.49
N ILE A 169 -5.23 2.48 -0.40
CA ILE A 169 -6.40 2.72 0.46
C ILE A 169 -6.74 4.21 0.52
N ILE A 170 -5.87 5.06 1.06
CA ILE A 170 -6.22 6.43 1.46
C ILE A 170 -6.46 7.33 0.24
N ALA A 171 -5.47 7.45 -0.65
CA ALA A 171 -5.56 8.34 -1.80
C ALA A 171 -6.77 8.05 -2.70
N PRO A 172 -7.02 6.81 -3.14
CA PRO A 172 -8.15 6.53 -4.01
C PRO A 172 -9.50 6.73 -3.30
N LEU A 173 -9.66 6.32 -2.05
CA LEU A 173 -10.92 6.47 -1.32
C LEU A 173 -11.24 7.95 -1.05
N THR A 174 -10.26 8.78 -0.73
CA THR A 174 -10.47 10.23 -0.56
C THR A 174 -10.80 10.94 -1.87
N ASN A 175 -10.37 10.40 -3.01
CA ASN A 175 -10.73 10.88 -4.34
C ASN A 175 -12.05 10.28 -4.87
N GLY A 176 -12.70 9.39 -4.11
CA GLY A 176 -13.98 8.78 -4.49
C GLY A 176 -13.89 7.73 -5.60
N LEU A 177 -12.75 7.09 -5.77
CA LEU A 177 -12.54 6.10 -6.83
C LEU A 177 -13.08 4.72 -6.47
N THR A 178 -13.43 3.95 -7.50
CA THR A 178 -13.62 2.51 -7.39
C THR A 178 -12.25 1.83 -7.40
N CYS A 179 -11.97 1.04 -6.35
CA CYS A 179 -10.71 0.32 -6.22
C CYS A 179 -10.88 -1.17 -6.51
N ILE A 180 -9.97 -1.72 -7.30
CA ILE A 180 -9.85 -3.18 -7.45
C ILE A 180 -8.83 -3.68 -6.43
N VAL A 181 -9.16 -4.80 -5.79
CA VAL A 181 -8.30 -5.52 -4.86
C VAL A 181 -8.27 -6.98 -5.29
N ASP A 182 -7.08 -7.52 -5.52
CA ASP A 182 -6.87 -8.93 -5.85
C ASP A 182 -6.10 -9.61 -4.72
N GLU A 183 -6.67 -10.68 -4.17
CA GLU A 183 -6.09 -11.43 -3.05
C GLU A 183 -5.00 -12.41 -3.50
N ALA A 184 -5.02 -12.81 -4.77
CA ALA A 184 -4.13 -13.83 -5.29
C ALA A 184 -2.69 -13.32 -5.49
N ASP A 185 -1.78 -14.27 -5.57
CA ASP A 185 -0.41 -14.02 -5.99
C ASP A 185 -0.35 -13.59 -7.46
N PHE A 186 0.80 -13.04 -7.86
CA PHE A 186 1.00 -12.59 -9.23
C PHE A 186 0.86 -13.73 -10.23
N ASP A 187 -0.04 -13.55 -11.18
CA ASP A 187 -0.17 -14.31 -12.41
C ASP A 187 -0.49 -13.37 -13.58
N ALA A 188 0.26 -13.44 -14.66
CA ALA A 188 0.14 -12.47 -15.75
C ALA A 188 -1.20 -12.56 -16.49
N GLU A 189 -1.72 -13.77 -16.76
CA GLU A 189 -3.01 -13.96 -17.44
C GLU A 189 -4.14 -13.43 -16.56
N ARG A 190 -4.13 -13.77 -15.28
CA ARG A 190 -5.08 -13.27 -14.29
C ARG A 190 -5.05 -11.75 -14.23
N TRP A 191 -3.86 -11.14 -14.21
CA TRP A 191 -3.74 -9.68 -14.12
C TRP A 191 -4.27 -8.98 -15.36
N TYR A 192 -3.99 -9.49 -16.55
CA TYR A 192 -4.58 -8.93 -17.78
C TYR A 192 -6.09 -9.14 -17.82
N GLY A 193 -6.60 -10.29 -17.32
CA GLY A 193 -8.01 -10.53 -17.15
C GLY A 193 -8.67 -9.50 -16.22
N ILE A 194 -8.07 -9.21 -15.06
CA ILE A 194 -8.56 -8.18 -14.13
C ILE A 194 -8.60 -6.80 -14.80
N LEU A 195 -7.54 -6.40 -15.50
CA LEU A 195 -7.49 -5.13 -16.21
C LEU A 195 -8.62 -4.99 -17.23
N GLN A 196 -8.91 -6.05 -17.99
CA GLN A 196 -9.98 -6.10 -18.97
C GLN A 196 -11.37 -6.15 -18.33
N ASP A 197 -11.62 -7.16 -17.49
CA ASP A 197 -12.97 -7.52 -17.03
C ASP A 197 -13.54 -6.46 -16.08
N HIS A 198 -12.66 -5.83 -15.28
CA HIS A 198 -13.03 -4.72 -14.41
C HIS A 198 -12.81 -3.35 -15.06
N ARG A 199 -12.39 -3.29 -16.33
CA ARG A 199 -12.20 -2.03 -17.08
C ARG A 199 -11.30 -1.04 -16.34
N VAL A 200 -10.22 -1.54 -15.74
CA VAL A 200 -9.28 -0.71 -14.99
C VAL A 200 -8.76 0.42 -15.88
N SER A 201 -8.85 1.66 -15.39
CA SER A 201 -8.41 2.85 -16.14
C SER A 201 -7.07 3.39 -15.65
N VAL A 202 -6.77 3.22 -14.38
CA VAL A 202 -5.49 3.62 -13.76
C VAL A 202 -4.87 2.44 -13.01
N TRP A 203 -3.67 2.10 -13.38
CA TRP A 203 -2.94 0.96 -12.80
C TRP A 203 -1.62 1.38 -12.19
N TYR A 204 -1.42 1.10 -10.90
CA TYR A 204 -0.24 1.45 -10.12
C TYR A 204 0.45 0.20 -9.60
N THR A 205 1.67 -0.07 -10.07
CA THR A 205 2.37 -1.34 -9.80
C THR A 205 3.86 -1.14 -9.57
N ALA A 206 4.56 -2.20 -9.17
CA ALA A 206 5.99 -2.16 -8.91
C ALA A 206 6.82 -2.56 -10.15
N PRO A 207 8.04 -2.01 -10.32
CA PRO A 207 8.96 -2.40 -11.38
C PRO A 207 9.23 -3.90 -11.44
N THR A 208 9.28 -4.57 -10.30
CA THR A 208 9.44 -6.03 -10.24
C THR A 208 8.30 -6.75 -10.95
N ALA A 209 7.04 -6.36 -10.76
CA ALA A 209 5.89 -6.94 -11.46
C ALA A 209 5.95 -6.64 -12.96
N ILE A 210 6.34 -5.42 -13.35
CA ILE A 210 6.54 -5.05 -14.76
C ILE A 210 7.59 -5.96 -15.40
N ARG A 211 8.73 -6.17 -14.75
CA ARG A 211 9.78 -7.09 -15.25
C ARG A 211 9.30 -8.54 -15.39
N MET A 212 8.43 -8.99 -14.49
CA MET A 212 7.83 -10.34 -14.60
C MET A 212 6.93 -10.43 -15.85
N MET A 213 6.12 -9.42 -16.13
CA MET A 213 5.28 -9.36 -17.34
C MET A 213 6.11 -9.22 -18.62
N MET A 214 7.21 -8.46 -18.60
CA MET A 214 8.14 -8.38 -19.72
C MET A 214 8.70 -9.74 -20.13
N LYS A 215 8.96 -10.63 -19.16
CA LYS A 215 9.44 -12.00 -19.43
C LYS A 215 8.40 -12.87 -20.12
N VAL A 216 7.11 -12.63 -19.85
CA VAL A 216 6.00 -13.33 -20.52
C VAL A 216 5.84 -12.85 -21.96
N GLY A 217 6.14 -11.57 -22.21
CA GLY A 217 6.14 -10.99 -23.55
C GLY A 217 4.85 -10.27 -23.93
N VAL A 218 4.90 -9.55 -25.07
CA VAL A 218 3.79 -8.69 -25.54
C VAL A 218 2.63 -9.48 -26.16
N ASP A 219 2.87 -10.71 -26.62
CA ASP A 219 1.84 -11.48 -27.33
C ASP A 219 0.71 -11.90 -26.40
N LEU A 220 0.99 -12.07 -25.10
CA LEU A 220 -0.05 -12.32 -24.11
C LEU A 220 -0.94 -11.09 -23.94
N VAL A 221 -0.37 -9.90 -23.83
CA VAL A 221 -1.11 -8.64 -23.65
C VAL A 221 -2.13 -8.43 -24.76
N ARG A 222 -1.75 -8.76 -26.02
CA ARG A 222 -2.59 -8.58 -27.20
C ARG A 222 -3.87 -9.42 -27.22
N LYS A 223 -3.97 -10.42 -26.33
CA LYS A 223 -5.18 -11.26 -26.19
C LYS A 223 -6.29 -10.57 -25.41
N TYR A 224 -6.00 -9.43 -24.76
CA TYR A 224 -6.91 -8.73 -23.86
C TYR A 224 -7.29 -7.36 -24.41
N ASP A 225 -8.52 -6.94 -24.17
CA ASP A 225 -9.00 -5.60 -24.49
C ASP A 225 -8.68 -4.63 -23.34
N LEU A 226 -7.59 -3.91 -23.46
CA LEU A 226 -7.09 -2.96 -22.47
C LEU A 226 -7.31 -1.49 -22.87
N ARG A 227 -8.28 -1.20 -23.76
CA ARG A 227 -8.56 0.17 -24.24
C ARG A 227 -8.97 1.14 -23.15
N GLN A 228 -9.51 0.66 -22.04
CA GLN A 228 -9.89 1.49 -20.88
C GLN A 228 -8.71 1.91 -20.02
N LEU A 229 -7.60 1.19 -20.10
CA LEU A 229 -6.40 1.46 -19.33
C LEU A 229 -5.71 2.73 -19.88
N ARG A 230 -5.94 3.87 -19.22
CA ARG A 230 -5.48 5.18 -19.69
C ARG A 230 -4.19 5.65 -19.04
N PHE A 231 -3.86 5.18 -17.83
CA PHE A 231 -2.69 5.60 -17.08
C PHE A 231 -2.00 4.42 -16.38
N LEU A 232 -0.71 4.29 -16.62
CA LEU A 232 0.16 3.27 -16.04
C LEU A 232 1.19 3.97 -15.16
N ALA A 233 1.28 3.60 -13.89
CA ALA A 233 2.25 4.19 -12.98
C ALA A 233 3.08 3.12 -12.27
N SER A 234 4.30 3.49 -11.89
CA SER A 234 5.27 2.63 -11.23
C SER A 234 5.87 3.28 -10.00
N VAL A 235 6.20 2.47 -8.98
CA VAL A 235 6.73 2.93 -7.70
C VAL A 235 7.48 1.84 -6.94
N GLY A 236 8.31 2.27 -5.99
CA GLY A 236 8.91 1.43 -4.96
C GLY A 236 10.34 1.00 -5.25
N GLU A 237 10.72 1.01 -6.51
CA GLU A 237 12.08 0.73 -7.01
C GLU A 237 12.35 1.65 -8.21
N PRO A 238 13.61 1.91 -8.57
CA PRO A 238 13.92 2.58 -9.82
C PRO A 238 13.34 1.81 -11.02
N LEU A 239 12.61 2.51 -11.89
CA LEU A 239 12.07 1.92 -13.10
C LEU A 239 13.12 1.95 -14.20
N ASN A 240 13.47 0.78 -14.72
CA ASN A 240 14.42 0.65 -15.81
C ASN A 240 13.87 1.33 -17.09
N PRO A 241 14.71 2.03 -17.90
CA PRO A 241 14.29 2.62 -19.16
C PRO A 241 13.55 1.63 -20.09
N GLU A 242 14.02 0.38 -20.13
CA GLU A 242 13.43 -0.70 -20.94
C GLU A 242 11.98 -1.00 -20.56
N ALA A 243 11.62 -0.85 -19.30
CA ALA A 243 10.26 -1.07 -18.83
C ALA A 243 9.29 0.02 -19.33
N VAL A 244 9.76 1.27 -19.43
CA VAL A 244 8.98 2.38 -20.01
C VAL A 244 8.72 2.11 -21.49
N VAL A 245 9.77 1.78 -22.26
CA VAL A 245 9.67 1.45 -23.69
C VAL A 245 8.79 0.21 -23.92
N TRP A 246 8.90 -0.79 -23.05
CA TRP A 246 8.06 -1.97 -23.11
C TRP A 246 6.59 -1.64 -22.88
N GLY A 247 6.29 -0.75 -21.94
CA GLY A 247 4.93 -0.27 -21.69
C GLY A 247 4.27 0.32 -22.95
N GLU A 248 4.98 1.18 -23.66
CA GLU A 248 4.50 1.73 -24.94
C GLU A 248 4.24 0.63 -25.98
N LYS A 249 5.14 -0.34 -26.08
CA LYS A 249 4.99 -1.46 -27.03
C LYS A 249 3.82 -2.40 -26.65
N ALA A 250 3.62 -2.65 -25.35
CA ALA A 250 2.65 -3.60 -24.84
C ALA A 250 1.23 -3.00 -24.70
N PHE A 251 1.14 -1.78 -24.19
CA PHE A 251 -0.12 -1.12 -23.84
C PHE A 251 -0.44 0.12 -24.70
N GLY A 252 0.49 0.52 -25.59
CA GLY A 252 0.39 1.79 -26.31
C GLY A 252 0.56 3.03 -25.43
N ARG A 253 1.14 2.86 -24.24
CA ARG A 253 1.34 3.91 -23.22
C ARG A 253 2.58 3.61 -22.39
N PRO A 254 3.38 4.64 -21.99
CA PRO A 254 4.51 4.44 -21.10
C PRO A 254 4.05 4.19 -19.65
N PHE A 255 4.91 3.58 -18.86
CA PHE A 255 4.78 3.65 -17.41
C PHE A 255 5.33 4.98 -16.91
N HIS A 256 4.53 5.68 -16.10
CA HIS A 256 4.89 6.91 -15.42
C HIS A 256 5.55 6.57 -14.09
N ASP A 257 6.88 6.69 -14.02
CA ASP A 257 7.60 6.50 -12.77
C ASP A 257 7.40 7.68 -11.84
N ASN A 258 7.45 7.43 -10.54
CA ASN A 258 7.43 8.46 -9.52
C ASN A 258 8.36 8.10 -8.37
N TRP A 259 8.77 9.11 -7.61
CA TRP A 259 9.66 8.96 -6.47
C TRP A 259 9.08 9.55 -5.21
N TRP A 260 9.16 8.78 -4.15
CA TRP A 260 8.89 9.15 -2.78
C TRP A 260 9.42 8.06 -1.84
N GLN A 261 9.35 8.30 -0.54
CA GLN A 261 9.80 7.40 0.50
C GLN A 261 8.74 7.26 1.58
N THR A 262 8.82 6.22 2.40
CA THR A 262 8.00 6.08 3.60
C THR A 262 8.14 7.31 4.49
N GLU A 263 9.35 7.83 4.61
CA GLU A 263 9.71 8.98 5.43
C GLU A 263 9.16 10.31 4.89
N THR A 264 8.92 10.44 3.58
CA THR A 264 8.32 11.64 2.98
C THR A 264 6.79 11.66 3.06
N GLY A 265 6.18 10.50 3.29
CA GLY A 265 4.74 10.34 3.46
C GLY A 265 3.88 10.46 2.20
N GLY A 266 4.43 10.91 1.09
CA GLY A 266 3.70 11.06 -0.17
C GLY A 266 4.61 11.24 -1.38
N ILE A 267 4.04 11.21 -2.58
CA ILE A 267 4.78 11.37 -3.84
C ILE A 267 5.37 12.78 -3.91
N MET A 268 6.68 12.85 -4.17
CA MET A 268 7.46 14.08 -4.25
C MET A 268 7.77 14.48 -5.68
N ILE A 269 8.08 13.50 -6.53
CA ILE A 269 8.46 13.69 -7.93
C ILE A 269 7.68 12.69 -8.77
N ALA A 270 7.13 13.11 -9.90
CA ALA A 270 6.37 12.24 -10.79
C ALA A 270 6.46 12.64 -12.26
N ASN A 271 6.28 11.66 -13.14
CA ASN A 271 5.94 11.89 -14.54
C ASN A 271 4.43 12.15 -14.60
N TYR A 272 4.04 13.39 -14.85
CA TYR A 272 2.62 13.77 -14.98
C TYR A 272 2.01 13.25 -16.28
N ALA A 273 0.70 13.06 -16.31
CA ALA A 273 -0.04 12.66 -17.51
C ALA A 273 0.15 13.61 -18.71
N ALA A 274 0.35 14.90 -18.43
CA ALA A 274 0.55 15.95 -19.45
C ALA A 274 2.02 16.11 -19.91
N MET A 275 2.92 15.20 -19.50
CA MET A 275 4.36 15.26 -19.84
C MET A 275 4.75 14.10 -20.75
N ASP A 276 5.73 14.37 -21.63
CA ASP A 276 6.45 13.30 -22.29
C ASP A 276 7.31 12.55 -21.26
N VAL A 277 7.09 11.24 -21.16
CA VAL A 277 7.87 10.39 -20.27
C VAL A 277 9.24 10.12 -20.90
N ARG A 278 10.29 10.48 -20.19
CA ARG A 278 11.67 10.14 -20.59
C ARG A 278 12.09 8.86 -19.88
N PRO A 279 12.40 7.78 -20.61
CA PRO A 279 12.85 6.54 -20.01
C PRO A 279 14.02 6.75 -19.03
N GLY A 280 13.89 6.23 -17.80
CA GLY A 280 14.88 6.41 -16.74
C GLY A 280 14.72 7.70 -15.92
N SER A 281 13.73 8.55 -16.22
CA SER A 281 13.44 9.76 -15.43
C SER A 281 12.22 9.55 -14.54
N MET A 282 12.29 9.99 -13.29
CA MET A 282 11.17 10.04 -12.36
C MET A 282 10.25 11.26 -12.57
N GLY A 283 10.56 12.12 -13.54
CA GLY A 283 9.75 13.29 -13.88
C GLY A 283 10.17 14.58 -13.19
N ARG A 284 9.20 15.32 -12.65
CA ARG A 284 9.38 16.65 -12.05
C ARG A 284 8.78 16.70 -10.64
N PRO A 285 9.28 17.61 -9.77
CA PRO A 285 8.70 17.85 -8.46
C PRO A 285 7.21 18.19 -8.53
N LEU A 286 6.43 17.72 -7.55
CA LEU A 286 5.07 18.15 -7.37
C LEU A 286 5.00 19.61 -6.86
N PRO A 287 3.87 20.30 -7.07
CA PRO A 287 3.68 21.66 -6.55
C PRO A 287 3.99 21.75 -5.05
N GLY A 288 4.81 22.72 -4.67
CA GLY A 288 5.26 22.92 -3.30
C GLY A 288 6.49 22.09 -2.89
N ILE A 289 7.02 21.24 -3.77
CA ILE A 289 8.24 20.47 -3.54
C ILE A 289 9.41 21.13 -4.24
N GLU A 290 10.45 21.48 -3.48
CA GLU A 290 11.74 21.90 -3.99
C GLU A 290 12.66 20.69 -4.10
N ALA A 291 13.19 20.45 -5.30
CA ALA A 291 14.13 19.36 -5.54
C ALA A 291 15.37 19.88 -6.27
N GLY A 292 16.54 19.42 -5.85
CA GLY A 292 17.81 19.80 -6.43
C GLY A 292 18.80 18.64 -6.48
N ILE A 293 19.64 18.64 -7.49
CA ILE A 293 20.79 17.74 -7.56
C ILE A 293 21.96 18.45 -6.89
N VAL A 294 22.46 17.85 -5.82
CA VAL A 294 23.56 18.39 -5.05
C VAL A 294 24.83 17.54 -5.21
N LYS A 295 25.96 18.18 -5.23
CA LYS A 295 27.27 17.50 -5.23
C LYS A 295 27.78 17.47 -3.80
N LYS A 296 28.10 16.28 -3.31
CA LYS A 296 28.74 16.13 -2.00
C LYS A 296 30.13 16.84 -2.05
N THR A 297 30.35 17.76 -1.12
CA THR A 297 31.65 18.42 -0.98
C THR A 297 32.69 17.49 -0.33
N GLU A 298 33.98 17.75 -0.52
CA GLU A 298 35.05 16.94 0.09
C GLU A 298 34.98 16.94 1.63
N SER A 299 34.43 18.00 2.23
CA SER A 299 34.19 18.12 3.67
C SER A 299 32.90 17.39 4.15
N GLY A 300 32.16 16.73 3.26
CA GLY A 300 30.93 16.03 3.60
C GLY A 300 29.68 16.90 3.72
N GLY A 301 29.80 18.20 3.50
CA GLY A 301 28.68 19.13 3.38
C GLY A 301 27.99 19.04 2.00
N VAL A 302 26.74 19.54 1.93
CA VAL A 302 25.95 19.67 0.69
C VAL A 302 26.03 21.12 0.21
#